data_e7d05fd5f562b4606a24f1f5e67d29cf
#
_entry.id   e7d05fd5f562b4606a24f1f5e67d29cf
#
_cell.length_a   1.000
_cell.length_b   1.000
_cell.length_c   1.000
_cell.angle_alpha   90.00
_cell.angle_beta   90.00
_cell.angle_gamma   90.00
#
_symmetry.space_group_name_H-M   'P 1'
#
loop_
_entity.id
_entity.type
_entity.pdbx_description
1 polymer ?
#
loop_
_entity_poly.entity_id
_entity_poly.type
_entity_poly.pdbx_seq_one_letter_code
_entity_poly.pdbx_strand_id
1 'polypeptide(L)'
;MIVTSDRDFLQLQRFPNVKQFSPLLKKELKENNARYYLLNHIIRGDKGDGVPNILSNDDTFVEGFRQTPMTQKKVDGIIEDLEQGELLYAASWYRNYLRNEQLIALSETPQELKNKIINTYDKQDPWSNKSKVLPYLIAKRCNNLIESVQEFI
;
A
#
# COMPACT_ATOMS: atom_id res chain seq x y z
N MET A 1 -13.37 -7.91 -2.53
CA MET A 1 -12.05 -8.43 -3.00
C MET A 1 -11.30 -7.29 -3.66
N ILE A 2 -10.02 -7.10 -3.34
CA ILE A 2 -9.13 -6.13 -3.98
C ILE A 2 -8.32 -6.91 -5.04
N VAL A 3 -8.30 -6.43 -6.28
CA VAL A 3 -7.56 -7.07 -7.38
C VAL A 3 -6.32 -6.24 -7.68
N THR A 4 -5.21 -6.63 -7.08
CA THR A 4 -3.91 -5.95 -7.23
C THR A 4 -2.76 -6.87 -6.84
N SER A 5 -1.60 -6.69 -7.46
CA SER A 5 -0.34 -7.35 -7.06
C SER A 5 0.48 -6.55 -6.05
N ASP A 6 0.05 -5.33 -5.77
CA ASP A 6 0.68 -4.44 -4.81
C ASP A 6 0.52 -4.99 -3.38
N ARG A 7 1.63 -5.12 -2.68
CA ARG A 7 1.68 -5.69 -1.34
C ARG A 7 1.28 -4.73 -0.24
N ASP A 8 1.22 -3.44 -0.51
CA ASP A 8 0.80 -2.46 0.49
C ASP A 8 -0.64 -2.68 0.94
N PHE A 9 -1.48 -3.24 0.06
CA PHE A 9 -2.84 -3.61 0.39
C PHE A 9 -2.97 -4.79 1.37
N LEU A 10 -1.89 -5.57 1.64
CA LEU A 10 -1.92 -6.63 2.65
C LEU A 10 -2.24 -6.10 4.05
N GLN A 11 -1.85 -4.87 4.35
CA GLN A 11 -2.20 -4.21 5.62
C GLN A 11 -3.71 -4.08 5.85
N LEU A 12 -4.53 -4.09 4.79
CA LEU A 12 -5.99 -4.05 4.87
C LEU A 12 -6.62 -5.38 5.26
N GLN A 13 -5.86 -6.49 5.25
CA GLN A 13 -6.36 -7.79 5.71
C GLN A 13 -6.54 -7.87 7.23
N ARG A 14 -6.22 -6.80 7.96
CA ARG A 14 -6.70 -6.59 9.35
C ARG A 14 -8.24 -6.57 9.44
N PHE A 15 -8.93 -6.28 8.33
CA PHE A 15 -10.38 -6.35 8.23
C PHE A 15 -10.80 -7.73 7.71
N PRO A 16 -11.65 -8.50 8.42
CA PRO A 16 -11.92 -9.90 8.10
C PRO A 16 -12.65 -10.11 6.76
N ASN A 17 -13.29 -9.07 6.24
CA ASN A 17 -14.01 -9.09 4.96
C ASN A 17 -13.13 -8.69 3.75
N VAL A 18 -11.85 -8.34 3.98
CA VAL A 18 -10.93 -7.93 2.92
C VAL A 18 -10.13 -9.13 2.43
N LYS A 19 -10.15 -9.34 1.12
CA LYS A 19 -9.35 -10.34 0.41
C LYS A 19 -8.62 -9.66 -0.73
N GLN A 20 -7.44 -10.18 -1.08
CA GLN A 20 -6.63 -9.66 -2.18
C GLN A 20 -6.29 -10.78 -3.17
N PHE A 21 -6.53 -10.51 -4.45
CA PHE A 21 -6.09 -11.38 -5.55
C PHE A 21 -5.00 -10.68 -6.36
N SER A 22 -3.89 -11.38 -6.58
CA SER A 22 -2.80 -10.89 -7.41
C SER A 22 -2.95 -11.38 -8.86
N PRO A 23 -3.21 -10.49 -9.82
CA PRO A 23 -3.26 -10.87 -11.24
C PRO A 23 -1.91 -11.38 -11.75
N LEU A 24 -0.80 -10.80 -11.26
CA LEU A 24 0.54 -11.20 -11.63
C LEU A 24 0.87 -12.63 -11.19
N LEU A 25 0.52 -12.98 -9.95
CA LEU A 25 0.77 -14.31 -9.37
C LEU A 25 -0.38 -15.29 -9.62
N LYS A 26 -1.52 -14.82 -10.18
CA LYS A 26 -2.73 -15.58 -10.44
C LYS A 26 -3.26 -16.34 -9.22
N LYS A 27 -3.15 -15.75 -8.04
CA LYS A 27 -3.58 -16.35 -6.77
C LYS A 27 -4.02 -15.31 -5.75
N GLU A 28 -4.78 -15.78 -4.76
CA GLU A 28 -5.09 -15.00 -3.57
C GLU A 28 -3.84 -14.81 -2.71
N LEU A 29 -3.59 -13.58 -2.28
CA LEU A 29 -2.56 -13.25 -1.31
C LEU A 29 -3.19 -13.25 0.08
N LYS A 30 -2.56 -13.97 1.02
CA LYS A 30 -3.01 -14.07 2.41
C LYS A 30 -1.91 -13.61 3.35
N GLU A 31 -2.27 -12.74 4.26
CA GLU A 31 -1.43 -12.30 5.36
C GLU A 31 -2.12 -12.64 6.69
N ASN A 32 -1.48 -13.47 7.50
CA ASN A 32 -2.06 -13.95 8.76
C ASN A 32 -1.95 -12.92 9.89
N ASN A 33 -0.96 -12.02 9.80
CA ASN A 33 -0.73 -10.96 10.77
C ASN A 33 -0.47 -9.62 10.07
N ALA A 34 -1.54 -9.02 9.57
CA ALA A 34 -1.48 -7.75 8.83
C ALA A 34 -0.85 -6.60 9.66
N ARG A 35 -0.99 -6.63 11.01
CA ARG A 35 -0.35 -5.66 11.90
C ARG A 35 1.17 -5.83 11.90
N TYR A 36 1.65 -7.06 12.11
CA TYR A 36 3.08 -7.36 12.08
C TYR A 36 3.68 -7.04 10.70
N TYR A 37 2.95 -7.40 9.63
CA TYR A 37 3.35 -7.06 8.26
C TYR A 37 3.56 -5.56 8.10
N LEU A 38 2.59 -4.74 8.52
CA LEU A 38 2.68 -3.28 8.43
C LEU A 38 3.87 -2.73 9.25
N LEU A 39 4.03 -3.14 10.52
CA LEU A 39 5.13 -2.69 11.35
C LEU A 39 6.49 -3.08 10.75
N ASN A 40 6.62 -4.30 10.27
CA ASN A 40 7.83 -4.77 9.59
C ASN A 40 8.14 -3.91 8.35
N HIS A 41 7.13 -3.56 7.55
CA HIS A 41 7.28 -2.71 6.36
C HIS A 41 7.70 -1.29 6.75
N ILE A 42 7.06 -0.66 7.73
CA ILE A 42 7.44 0.66 8.25
C ILE A 42 8.90 0.68 8.72
N ILE A 43 9.31 -0.33 9.52
CA ILE A 43 10.66 -0.43 10.07
C ILE A 43 11.70 -0.61 8.97
N ARG A 44 11.43 -1.45 7.99
CA ARG A 44 12.37 -1.72 6.88
C ARG A 44 12.37 -0.64 5.81
N GLY A 45 11.33 0.18 5.74
CA GLY A 45 11.09 1.10 4.66
C GLY A 45 10.74 0.40 3.34
N ASP A 46 10.53 1.18 2.31
CA ASP A 46 10.29 0.71 0.95
C ASP A 46 11.33 1.27 -0.02
N LYS A 47 12.25 0.41 -0.44
CA LYS A 47 13.31 0.81 -1.38
C LYS A 47 12.74 1.18 -2.76
N GLY A 48 11.64 0.54 -3.17
CA GLY A 48 10.98 0.80 -4.46
C GLY A 48 10.44 2.22 -4.53
N ASP A 49 9.91 2.70 -3.43
CA ASP A 49 9.34 4.04 -3.28
C ASP A 49 10.33 5.07 -2.71
N GLY A 50 11.59 4.67 -2.54
CA GLY A 50 12.64 5.57 -2.05
C GLY A 50 12.58 5.85 -0.54
N VAL A 51 11.86 5.03 0.23
CA VAL A 51 11.73 5.17 1.69
C VAL A 51 12.78 4.32 2.40
N PRO A 52 13.82 4.93 3.04
CA PRO A 52 14.86 4.16 3.73
C PRO A 52 14.33 3.57 5.03
N ASN A 53 15.00 2.51 5.53
CA ASN A 53 14.68 1.96 6.83
C ASN A 53 14.91 2.95 7.96
N ILE A 54 14.30 2.72 9.12
CA ILE A 54 14.29 3.69 10.23
C ILE A 54 15.67 3.96 10.87
N LEU A 55 16.67 3.12 10.61
CA LEU A 55 18.05 3.33 11.09
C LEU A 55 18.90 4.10 10.09
N SER A 56 18.35 4.48 8.94
CA SER A 56 19.04 5.16 7.85
C SER A 56 18.58 6.60 7.70
N ASN A 57 19.46 7.47 7.20
CA ASN A 57 19.16 8.87 6.97
C ASN A 57 18.14 9.07 5.83
N ASP A 58 17.47 10.21 5.83
CA ASP A 58 16.44 10.57 4.86
C ASP A 58 16.98 10.61 3.42
N ASP A 59 18.21 11.04 3.25
CA ASP A 59 18.91 11.22 1.98
C ASP A 59 19.62 9.95 1.45
N THR A 60 19.51 8.83 2.18
CA THR A 60 20.25 7.59 1.88
C THR A 60 20.18 7.18 0.42
N PHE A 61 19.00 7.24 -0.20
CA PHE A 61 18.83 6.84 -1.60
C PHE A 61 19.12 7.97 -2.59
N VAL A 62 19.00 9.23 -2.16
CA VAL A 62 19.31 10.40 -2.99
C VAL A 62 20.82 10.49 -3.20
N GLU A 63 21.59 10.31 -2.14
CA GLU A 63 23.07 10.35 -2.15
C GLU A 63 23.69 8.99 -2.55
N GLY A 64 22.86 7.96 -2.78
CA GLY A 64 23.33 6.62 -3.16
C GLY A 64 24.07 5.88 -2.03
N PHE A 65 23.83 6.24 -0.78
CA PHE A 65 24.43 5.57 0.37
C PHE A 65 23.82 4.19 0.59
N ARG A 66 24.59 3.32 1.23
CA ARG A 66 24.08 2.03 1.70
C ARG A 66 23.28 2.22 2.98
N GLN A 67 22.09 1.62 3.04
CA GLN A 67 21.29 1.60 4.25
C GLN A 67 22.00 0.91 5.42
N THR A 68 21.73 1.38 6.63
CA THR A 68 22.10 0.66 7.84
C THR A 68 21.48 -0.73 7.86
N PRO A 69 22.26 -1.80 8.17
CA PRO A 69 21.72 -3.17 8.17
C PRO A 69 20.58 -3.35 9.17
N MET A 70 19.45 -3.89 8.68
CA MET A 70 18.23 -4.19 9.45
C MET A 70 18.03 -5.70 9.50
N THR A 71 18.53 -6.35 10.57
CA THR A 71 18.33 -7.79 10.79
C THR A 71 16.94 -8.07 11.35
N GLN A 72 16.45 -9.30 11.21
CA GLN A 72 15.15 -9.70 11.76
C GLN A 72 15.10 -9.47 13.28
N LYS A 73 16.16 -9.84 14.01
CA LYS A 73 16.25 -9.61 15.46
C LYS A 73 16.07 -8.15 15.87
N LYS A 74 16.63 -7.21 15.07
CA LYS A 74 16.41 -5.77 15.31
C LYS A 74 14.98 -5.35 15.06
N VAL A 75 14.35 -5.87 14.00
CA VAL A 75 12.94 -5.60 13.70
C VAL A 75 12.06 -6.07 14.84
N ASP A 76 12.25 -7.32 15.29
CA ASP A 76 11.43 -7.90 16.36
C ASP A 76 11.60 -7.13 17.68
N GLY A 77 12.82 -6.74 18.04
CA GLY A 77 13.07 -5.90 19.21
C GLY A 77 12.41 -4.53 19.13
N ILE A 78 12.45 -3.87 17.96
CA ILE A 78 11.75 -2.59 17.77
C ILE A 78 10.22 -2.76 17.85
N ILE A 79 9.69 -3.86 17.35
CA ILE A 79 8.25 -4.15 17.46
C ILE A 79 7.86 -4.36 18.93
N GLU A 80 8.68 -5.07 19.70
CA GLU A 80 8.47 -5.24 21.14
C GLU A 80 8.49 -3.88 21.87
N ASP A 81 9.45 -3.02 21.60
CA ASP A 81 9.52 -1.65 22.15
C ASP A 81 8.25 -0.84 21.82
N LEU A 82 7.79 -0.91 20.57
CA LEU A 82 6.56 -0.24 20.11
C LEU A 82 5.29 -0.76 20.83
N GLU A 83 5.25 -2.04 21.14
CA GLU A 83 4.11 -2.67 21.82
C GLU A 83 4.10 -2.40 23.33
N GLN A 84 5.27 -2.27 23.94
CA GLN A 84 5.41 -1.93 25.37
C GLN A 84 5.12 -0.46 25.65
N GLY A 85 5.18 0.41 24.64
CA GLY A 85 4.85 1.82 24.77
C GLY A 85 5.83 2.63 25.60
N GLU A 86 7.03 2.10 25.90
CA GLU A 86 8.04 2.78 26.68
C GLU A 86 8.71 3.90 25.85
N LEU A 87 8.97 5.05 26.47
CA LEU A 87 9.73 6.25 26.07
C LEU A 87 10.33 6.26 24.65
N LEU A 88 9.52 5.94 23.66
CA LEU A 88 9.91 5.84 22.25
C LEU A 88 10.52 7.15 21.72
N TYR A 89 10.08 8.28 22.26
CA TYR A 89 10.54 9.62 21.88
C TYR A 89 12.05 9.82 22.07
N ALA A 90 12.68 9.06 22.95
CA ALA A 90 14.12 9.11 23.19
C ALA A 90 14.91 8.21 22.24
N ALA A 91 14.26 7.30 21.52
CA ALA A 91 14.92 6.42 20.58
C ALA A 91 15.34 7.19 19.33
N SER A 92 16.60 7.06 18.92
CA SER A 92 17.17 7.76 17.77
C SER A 92 16.47 7.43 16.45
N TRP A 93 15.82 6.26 16.36
CA TRP A 93 15.08 5.80 15.18
C TRP A 93 13.61 6.26 15.15
N TYR A 94 13.05 6.77 16.26
CA TYR A 94 11.61 7.04 16.37
C TYR A 94 11.11 8.10 15.38
N ARG A 95 11.87 9.17 15.15
CA ARG A 95 11.54 10.16 14.13
C ARG A 95 11.40 9.52 12.75
N ASN A 96 12.32 8.62 12.40
CA ASN A 96 12.31 7.95 11.10
C ASN A 96 11.16 6.93 11.02
N TYR A 97 10.78 6.33 12.14
CA TYR A 97 9.58 5.49 12.23
C TYR A 97 8.33 6.31 11.87
N LEU A 98 8.12 7.47 12.48
CA LEU A 98 6.99 8.35 12.18
C LEU A 98 6.97 8.81 10.72
N ARG A 99 8.12 9.13 10.15
CA ARG A 99 8.25 9.45 8.72
C ARG A 99 7.77 8.28 7.85
N ASN A 100 8.26 7.07 8.12
CA ASN A 100 7.89 5.89 7.34
C ASN A 100 6.42 5.50 7.54
N GLU A 101 5.90 5.64 8.75
CA GLU A 101 4.48 5.40 9.05
C GLU A 101 3.58 6.30 8.20
N GLN A 102 3.88 7.60 8.11
CA GLN A 102 3.14 8.53 7.27
C GLN A 102 3.19 8.21 5.78
N LEU A 103 4.28 7.60 5.31
CA LEU A 103 4.47 7.27 3.89
C LEU A 103 3.90 5.89 3.51
N ILE A 104 3.91 4.93 4.44
CA ILE A 104 3.62 3.52 4.17
C ILE A 104 2.22 3.12 4.69
N ALA A 105 1.81 3.65 5.85
CA ALA A 105 0.54 3.25 6.44
C ALA A 105 -0.65 3.91 5.74
N LEU A 106 -1.52 3.13 5.11
CA LEU A 106 -2.73 3.64 4.46
C LEU A 106 -3.69 4.34 5.45
N SER A 107 -3.57 4.05 6.76
CA SER A 107 -4.29 4.78 7.80
C SER A 107 -3.91 6.25 7.88
N GLU A 108 -2.68 6.60 7.51
CA GLU A 108 -2.13 7.95 7.58
C GLU A 108 -2.48 8.81 6.35
N THR A 109 -3.17 8.25 5.38
CA THR A 109 -3.70 9.04 4.24
C THR A 109 -4.48 10.26 4.76
N PRO A 110 -4.18 11.49 4.30
CA PRO A 110 -4.85 12.70 4.75
C PRO A 110 -6.38 12.62 4.64
N GLN A 111 -7.09 13.10 5.65
CA GLN A 111 -8.55 12.97 5.72
C GLN A 111 -9.26 13.63 4.54
N GLU A 112 -8.70 14.72 4.02
CA GLU A 112 -9.23 15.39 2.82
C GLU A 112 -9.22 14.44 1.60
N LEU A 113 -8.13 13.69 1.41
CA LEU A 113 -8.03 12.71 0.31
C LEU A 113 -8.99 11.53 0.54
N LYS A 114 -9.10 11.03 1.78
CA LYS A 114 -10.09 9.98 2.12
C LYS A 114 -11.51 10.43 1.77
N ASN A 115 -11.89 11.64 2.18
CA ASN A 115 -13.20 12.20 1.89
C ASN A 115 -13.43 12.36 0.37
N LYS A 116 -12.41 12.83 -0.36
CA LYS A 116 -12.50 12.97 -1.81
C LYS A 116 -12.69 11.62 -2.51
N ILE A 117 -11.99 10.58 -2.06
CA ILE A 117 -12.10 9.22 -2.61
C ILE A 117 -13.53 8.69 -2.35
N ILE A 118 -14.02 8.78 -1.11
CA ILE A 118 -15.36 8.31 -0.73
C ILE A 118 -16.43 9.05 -1.55
N ASN A 119 -16.37 10.38 -1.57
CA ASN A 119 -17.31 11.20 -2.32
C ASN A 119 -17.30 10.91 -3.83
N THR A 120 -16.13 10.58 -4.38
CA THR A 120 -16.00 10.21 -5.78
C THR A 120 -16.63 8.85 -6.03
N TYR A 121 -16.38 7.87 -5.15
CA TYR A 121 -16.97 6.53 -5.23
C TYR A 121 -18.49 6.59 -5.12
N ASP A 122 -19.03 7.28 -4.14
CA ASP A 122 -20.49 7.38 -3.88
C ASP A 122 -21.24 8.06 -5.03
N LYS A 123 -20.57 8.97 -5.76
CA LYS A 123 -21.14 9.64 -6.93
C LYS A 123 -21.07 8.81 -8.23
N GLN A 124 -20.36 7.67 -8.22
CA GLN A 124 -20.27 6.84 -9.40
C GLN A 124 -21.56 6.02 -9.58
N ASP A 125 -22.13 6.11 -10.77
CA ASP A 125 -23.11 5.14 -11.25
C ASP A 125 -22.41 4.21 -12.24
N PRO A 126 -22.08 2.97 -11.83
CA PRO A 126 -21.34 2.04 -12.68
C PRO A 126 -22.13 1.65 -13.95
N TRP A 127 -23.45 1.87 -13.96
CA TRP A 127 -24.31 1.54 -15.09
C TRP A 127 -24.54 2.69 -16.07
N SER A 128 -24.33 3.94 -15.65
CA SER A 128 -24.60 5.14 -16.47
C SER A 128 -23.76 5.25 -17.74
N ASN A 129 -22.64 4.57 -17.81
CA ASN A 129 -21.68 4.68 -18.90
C ASN A 129 -21.58 3.47 -19.81
N LYS A 130 -22.42 2.45 -19.66
CA LYS A 130 -22.41 1.24 -20.51
C LYS A 130 -22.48 1.57 -22.00
N SER A 131 -23.38 2.47 -22.40
CA SER A 131 -23.53 2.89 -23.77
C SER A 131 -22.30 3.62 -24.36
N LYS A 132 -21.40 4.10 -23.51
CA LYS A 132 -20.18 4.80 -23.92
C LYS A 132 -18.98 3.87 -24.10
N VAL A 133 -19.07 2.61 -23.65
CA VAL A 133 -17.95 1.66 -23.71
C VAL A 133 -17.52 1.43 -25.17
N LEU A 134 -18.42 1.01 -26.03
CA LEU A 134 -18.09 0.74 -27.44
C LEU A 134 -17.54 1.99 -28.17
N PRO A 135 -18.18 3.17 -28.11
CA PRO A 135 -17.62 4.39 -28.70
C PRO A 135 -16.22 4.74 -28.18
N TYR A 136 -15.97 4.53 -26.88
CA TYR A 136 -14.66 4.75 -26.30
C TYR A 136 -13.60 3.80 -26.86
N LEU A 137 -13.91 2.48 -26.93
CA LEU A 137 -12.98 1.48 -27.47
C LEU A 137 -12.65 1.74 -28.95
N ILE A 138 -13.63 2.16 -29.73
CA ILE A 138 -13.43 2.57 -31.14
C ILE A 138 -12.50 3.78 -31.22
N ALA A 139 -12.79 4.84 -30.45
CA ALA A 139 -11.98 6.05 -30.44
C ALA A 139 -10.53 5.78 -30.00
N LYS A 140 -10.30 4.83 -29.10
CA LYS A 140 -8.98 4.41 -28.61
C LYS A 140 -8.33 3.30 -29.43
N ARG A 141 -8.98 2.83 -30.50
CA ARG A 141 -8.51 1.73 -31.40
C ARG A 141 -8.18 0.44 -30.63
N CYS A 142 -8.96 0.12 -29.60
CA CYS A 142 -8.77 -1.08 -28.78
C CYS A 142 -9.43 -2.29 -29.46
N ASN A 143 -8.97 -2.70 -30.64
CA ASN A 143 -9.64 -3.69 -31.48
C ASN A 143 -9.94 -5.01 -30.77
N ASN A 144 -8.96 -5.57 -30.04
CA ASN A 144 -9.15 -6.83 -29.32
C ASN A 144 -10.25 -6.77 -28.24
N LEU A 145 -10.51 -5.58 -27.67
CA LEU A 145 -11.58 -5.40 -26.67
C LEU A 145 -12.93 -5.14 -27.35
N ILE A 146 -12.94 -4.66 -28.58
CA ILE A 146 -14.17 -4.46 -29.34
C ILE A 146 -14.80 -5.82 -29.67
N GLU A 147 -14.00 -6.83 -29.99
CA GLU A 147 -14.47 -8.18 -30.30
C GLU A 147 -15.20 -8.86 -29.12
N SER A 148 -14.80 -8.52 -27.88
CA SER A 148 -15.42 -9.04 -26.65
C SER A 148 -16.25 -8.00 -25.89
N VAL A 149 -16.71 -6.94 -26.57
CA VAL A 149 -17.42 -5.81 -25.92
C VAL A 149 -18.67 -6.25 -25.15
N GLN A 150 -19.31 -7.34 -25.57
CA GLN A 150 -20.50 -7.89 -24.91
C GLN A 150 -20.24 -8.36 -23.47
N GLU A 151 -18.97 -8.60 -23.12
CA GLU A 151 -18.57 -8.96 -21.74
C GLU A 151 -18.56 -7.74 -20.79
N PHE A 152 -18.65 -6.51 -21.32
CA PHE A 152 -18.56 -5.25 -20.58
C PHE A 152 -19.88 -4.47 -20.49
N ILE A 153 -20.92 -4.88 -21.24
CA ILE A 153 -22.22 -4.19 -21.36
C ILE A 153 -23.41 -5.05 -20.97
#